data_4ce54e12776edc6f8e30ffb0aca12e95
#
_entry.id   4ce54e12776edc6f8e30ffb0aca12e95
#
_cell.length_a   1.000
_cell.length_b   1.000
_cell.length_c   1.000
_cell.angle_alpha   90.00
_cell.angle_beta   90.00
_cell.angle_gamma   90.00
#
_symmetry.space_group_name_H-M   'P 1'
#
loop_
_entity.id
_entity.type
_entity.pdbx_description
1 polymer ?
#
loop_
_entity_poly.entity_id
_entity_poly.type
_entity_poly.pdbx_seq_one_letter_code
_entity_poly.pdbx_strand_id
1 'polypeptide(L)'
;GTSLMYVNGPSVVIDATLAINGNTTVANAQVLISSGFVSGDVLEYTQTLPTGVTNNYNATTGVMTFTGTISATDLQTIFRNVKIRTTSTNTQDRVVTFLAGNALPFTSNGHYYEFKVASGISWTDAKIAAEGLTFNGLQGYLATITSAEENAFVASKLAGQGWFGASDAAVENEWRWMTGPEAGTQFWQGLSNGSVVGGLYNNWATGEPNNAGDEDYAHFLTSGKWNDYPLSVGSIQGYVVEYGGMANDPCISISDTKTVTVFNYPVVTGPNNSTATTAWSISKKMKQIR
;
A
#
# COMPACT_ATOMS: atom_id res chain seq x y z
N GLY A 1 9.22 -16.80 -7.82
CA GLY A 1 10.39 -15.96 -8.21
C GLY A 1 11.64 -16.41 -7.49
N THR A 2 12.80 -16.20 -8.09
CA THR A 2 14.09 -16.46 -7.43
C THR A 2 14.35 -15.39 -6.37
N SER A 3 14.80 -15.80 -5.16
CA SER A 3 15.17 -14.85 -4.11
C SER A 3 16.46 -14.10 -4.49
N LEU A 4 16.53 -12.81 -4.16
CA LEU A 4 17.75 -12.03 -4.18
C LEU A 4 18.42 -12.16 -2.81
N MET A 5 19.69 -12.52 -2.78
CA MET A 5 20.49 -12.49 -1.55
C MET A 5 21.20 -11.14 -1.43
N TYR A 6 20.94 -10.42 -0.34
CA TYR A 6 21.57 -9.14 -0.04
C TYR A 6 22.46 -9.25 1.21
N VAL A 7 23.67 -8.77 1.10
CA VAL A 7 24.59 -8.59 2.22
C VAL A 7 24.82 -7.10 2.41
N ASN A 8 24.80 -6.61 3.64
CA ASN A 8 25.01 -5.20 3.96
C ASN A 8 26.21 -4.62 3.18
N GLY A 9 25.94 -3.58 2.42
CA GLY A 9 26.91 -2.98 1.50
C GLY A 9 26.27 -2.02 0.50
N PRO A 10 26.85 -1.83 -0.68
CA PRO A 10 26.28 -0.99 -1.72
C PRO A 10 24.93 -1.52 -2.20
N SER A 11 24.12 -0.63 -2.77
CA SER A 11 22.80 -1.01 -3.32
C SER A 11 22.95 -2.00 -4.48
N VAL A 12 22.03 -2.97 -4.52
CA VAL A 12 21.96 -4.01 -5.56
C VAL A 12 20.64 -3.93 -6.31
N VAL A 13 20.68 -4.26 -7.60
CA VAL A 13 19.47 -4.35 -8.44
C VAL A 13 18.58 -5.47 -7.91
N ILE A 14 17.27 -5.19 -7.77
CA ILE A 14 16.32 -6.15 -7.21
C ILE A 14 15.99 -7.24 -8.22
N ASP A 15 15.61 -6.88 -9.45
CA ASP A 15 15.31 -7.84 -10.51
C ASP A 15 15.66 -7.29 -11.91
N ALA A 16 16.81 -7.65 -12.43
CA ALA A 16 17.23 -7.27 -13.78
C ALA A 16 16.51 -8.04 -14.89
N THR A 17 15.74 -9.07 -14.56
CA THR A 17 15.07 -9.97 -15.53
C THR A 17 13.57 -9.73 -15.64
N LEU A 18 12.99 -8.86 -14.79
CA LEU A 18 11.56 -8.53 -14.80
C LEU A 18 11.10 -8.17 -16.22
N ALA A 19 9.99 -8.77 -16.65
CA ALA A 19 9.42 -8.52 -17.95
C ALA A 19 8.01 -7.93 -17.83
N ILE A 20 7.73 -6.90 -18.62
CA ILE A 20 6.39 -6.32 -18.74
C ILE A 20 5.85 -6.62 -20.11
N ASN A 21 4.74 -7.32 -20.14
CA ASN A 21 4.03 -7.63 -21.39
C ASN A 21 2.88 -6.62 -21.57
N GLY A 22 2.86 -5.96 -22.71
CA GLY A 22 1.83 -4.98 -23.05
C GLY A 22 2.41 -3.79 -23.81
N ASN A 23 1.54 -3.00 -24.38
CA ASN A 23 1.88 -1.80 -25.17
C ASN A 23 1.13 -0.56 -24.68
N THR A 24 0.52 -0.63 -23.50
CA THR A 24 -0.18 0.50 -22.87
C THR A 24 0.78 1.39 -22.07
N THR A 25 0.35 2.61 -21.83
CA THR A 25 1.01 3.53 -20.89
C THR A 25 0.30 3.50 -19.55
N VAL A 26 1.06 3.75 -18.47
CA VAL A 26 0.52 3.95 -17.13
C VAL A 26 0.78 5.38 -16.68
N ALA A 27 -0.12 5.95 -15.89
CA ALA A 27 0.03 7.32 -15.38
C ALA A 27 1.11 7.41 -14.28
N ASN A 28 1.30 6.35 -13.52
CA ASN A 28 2.28 6.26 -12.44
C ASN A 28 2.69 4.81 -12.21
N ALA A 29 3.76 4.61 -11.42
CA ALA A 29 4.19 3.29 -11.00
C ALA A 29 4.82 3.33 -9.61
N GLN A 30 4.88 2.18 -8.94
CA GLN A 30 5.48 2.07 -7.63
C GLN A 30 6.37 0.84 -7.50
N VAL A 31 7.39 0.97 -6.68
CA VAL A 31 8.14 -0.17 -6.13
C VAL A 31 8.11 -0.02 -4.62
N LEU A 32 7.66 -1.03 -3.91
CA LEU A 32 7.49 -0.94 -2.48
C LEU A 32 8.00 -2.19 -1.76
N ILE A 33 8.49 -2.00 -0.54
CA ILE A 33 8.77 -3.10 0.36
C ILE A 33 7.44 -3.45 1.04
N SER A 34 6.71 -4.40 0.45
CA SER A 34 5.34 -4.74 0.84
C SER A 34 5.27 -5.58 2.12
N SER A 35 6.36 -6.23 2.48
CA SER A 35 6.50 -6.97 3.75
C SER A 35 7.93 -6.92 4.25
N GLY A 36 8.10 -6.96 5.56
CA GLY A 36 9.42 -6.96 6.22
C GLY A 36 10.15 -5.62 6.19
N PHE A 37 9.49 -4.51 5.81
CA PHE A 37 10.10 -3.18 5.84
C PHE A 37 10.56 -2.80 7.24
N VAL A 38 11.78 -2.29 7.35
CA VAL A 38 12.33 -1.74 8.58
C VAL A 38 13.06 -0.42 8.31
N SER A 39 13.15 0.42 9.31
CA SER A 39 13.94 1.66 9.23
C SER A 39 15.39 1.35 8.84
N GLY A 40 15.89 2.08 7.85
CA GLY A 40 17.20 1.85 7.24
C GLY A 40 17.15 1.12 5.89
N ASP A 41 16.00 0.57 5.50
CA ASP A 41 15.79 0.07 4.15
C ASP A 41 15.60 1.25 3.18
N VAL A 42 16.24 1.18 2.03
CA VAL A 42 16.18 2.24 1.00
C VAL A 42 16.06 1.60 -0.38
N LEU A 43 15.04 2.03 -1.13
CA LEU A 43 14.97 1.81 -2.57
C LEU A 43 15.63 2.97 -3.30
N GLU A 44 16.42 2.68 -4.32
CA GLU A 44 17.19 3.67 -5.08
C GLU A 44 16.98 3.49 -6.59
N TYR A 45 16.90 4.62 -7.31
CA TYR A 45 16.94 4.66 -8.76
C TYR A 45 17.93 5.73 -9.18
N THR A 46 18.98 5.34 -9.92
CA THR A 46 20.10 6.21 -10.24
C THR A 46 20.27 6.45 -11.75
N GLN A 47 19.39 5.89 -12.59
CA GLN A 47 19.42 6.10 -14.03
C GLN A 47 18.65 7.36 -14.43
N THR A 48 18.84 7.81 -15.66
CA THR A 48 18.04 8.90 -16.22
C THR A 48 16.61 8.42 -16.44
N LEU A 49 15.64 9.20 -15.95
CA LEU A 49 14.22 8.94 -16.17
C LEU A 49 13.76 9.44 -17.54
N PRO A 50 12.72 8.85 -18.12
CA PRO A 50 12.07 9.38 -19.32
C PRO A 50 11.56 10.81 -19.10
N THR A 51 11.46 11.58 -20.17
CA THR A 51 10.96 12.97 -20.11
C THR A 51 9.58 13.03 -19.49
N GLY A 52 9.38 13.91 -18.52
CA GLY A 52 8.12 14.08 -17.80
C GLY A 52 7.86 13.06 -16.69
N VAL A 53 8.80 12.16 -16.43
CA VAL A 53 8.73 11.21 -15.31
C VAL A 53 9.65 11.69 -14.19
N THR A 54 9.15 11.63 -12.96
CA THR A 54 9.91 11.91 -11.73
C THR A 54 9.83 10.73 -10.78
N ASN A 55 10.73 10.62 -9.81
CA ASN A 55 10.64 9.64 -8.75
C ASN A 55 10.79 10.25 -7.37
N ASN A 56 10.19 9.61 -6.38
CA ASN A 56 10.33 9.94 -4.97
C ASN A 56 10.32 8.65 -4.14
N TYR A 57 11.21 8.56 -3.15
CA TYR A 57 11.21 7.48 -2.17
C TYR A 57 10.78 8.00 -0.81
N ASN A 58 9.75 7.37 -0.23
CA ASN A 58 9.29 7.64 1.12
C ASN A 58 9.96 6.67 2.11
N ALA A 59 10.93 7.17 2.87
CA ALA A 59 11.68 6.37 3.84
C ALA A 59 10.87 5.92 5.06
N THR A 60 9.67 6.47 5.28
CA THR A 60 8.78 6.06 6.38
C THR A 60 7.92 4.87 5.98
N THR A 61 7.54 4.77 4.71
CA THR A 61 6.62 3.74 4.21
C THR A 61 7.30 2.68 3.36
N GLY A 62 8.56 2.86 2.97
CA GLY A 62 9.28 1.95 2.09
C GLY A 62 8.77 1.94 0.64
N VAL A 63 8.12 3.03 0.20
CA VAL A 63 7.52 3.16 -1.13
C VAL A 63 8.32 4.11 -2.00
N MET A 64 8.73 3.66 -3.18
CA MET A 64 9.25 4.48 -4.27
C MET A 64 8.17 4.67 -5.31
N THR A 65 7.80 5.91 -5.60
CA THR A 65 6.79 6.27 -6.59
C THR A 65 7.46 6.90 -7.81
N PHE A 66 7.06 6.48 -8.99
CA PHE A 66 7.38 7.12 -10.27
C PHE A 66 6.12 7.81 -10.78
N THR A 67 6.19 9.12 -11.03
CA THR A 67 5.03 9.94 -11.41
C THR A 67 5.22 10.48 -12.82
N GLY A 68 4.22 10.33 -13.67
CA GLY A 68 4.19 10.76 -15.07
C GLY A 68 3.69 9.65 -15.98
N THR A 69 3.43 9.97 -17.25
CA THR A 69 3.01 8.96 -18.23
C THR A 69 4.20 8.11 -18.64
N ILE A 70 4.14 6.81 -18.36
CA ILE A 70 5.24 5.86 -18.53
C ILE A 70 4.81 4.79 -19.51
N SER A 71 5.57 4.60 -20.60
CA SER A 71 5.34 3.49 -21.53
C SER A 71 5.71 2.14 -20.90
N ALA A 72 5.15 1.04 -21.42
CA ALA A 72 5.51 -0.31 -20.94
C ALA A 72 7.02 -0.60 -21.06
N THR A 73 7.68 -0.12 -22.12
CA THR A 73 9.12 -0.27 -22.33
C THR A 73 9.92 0.52 -21.30
N ASP A 74 9.53 1.77 -21.05
CA ASP A 74 10.18 2.61 -20.05
C ASP A 74 9.96 2.06 -18.64
N LEU A 75 8.75 1.59 -18.34
CA LEU A 75 8.41 0.98 -17.06
C LEU A 75 9.25 -0.26 -16.79
N GLN A 76 9.42 -1.13 -17.79
CA GLN A 76 10.32 -2.28 -17.68
C GLN A 76 11.76 -1.85 -17.41
N THR A 77 12.24 -0.83 -18.12
CA THR A 77 13.59 -0.28 -17.92
C THR A 77 13.74 0.30 -16.51
N ILE A 78 12.74 1.05 -16.04
CA ILE A 78 12.70 1.60 -14.68
C ILE A 78 12.79 0.47 -13.66
N PHE A 79 11.88 -0.49 -13.71
CA PHE A 79 11.80 -1.56 -12.72
C PHE A 79 13.06 -2.43 -12.67
N ARG A 80 13.66 -2.74 -13.81
CA ARG A 80 14.93 -3.49 -13.90
C ARG A 80 16.14 -2.78 -13.28
N ASN A 81 16.03 -1.47 -13.05
CA ASN A 81 17.12 -0.65 -12.52
C ASN A 81 16.86 -0.15 -11.10
N VAL A 82 15.72 -0.50 -10.49
CA VAL A 82 15.51 -0.21 -9.06
C VAL A 82 16.42 -1.09 -8.22
N LYS A 83 17.08 -0.46 -7.27
CA LYS A 83 18.04 -1.08 -6.35
C LYS A 83 17.51 -1.04 -4.93
N ILE A 84 18.00 -1.94 -4.11
CA ILE A 84 17.75 -1.95 -2.66
C ILE A 84 19.07 -1.93 -1.90
N ARG A 85 19.10 -1.24 -0.78
CA ARG A 85 20.09 -1.38 0.27
C ARG A 85 19.44 -1.26 1.63
N THR A 86 20.11 -1.73 2.67
CA THR A 86 19.72 -1.50 4.06
C THR A 86 20.93 -1.16 4.93
N THR A 87 20.72 -0.30 5.92
CA THR A 87 21.64 -0.06 7.02
C THR A 87 21.19 -0.77 8.30
N SER A 88 20.04 -1.43 8.26
CA SER A 88 19.50 -2.17 9.38
C SER A 88 20.24 -3.49 9.60
N THR A 89 20.41 -3.86 10.85
CA THR A 89 20.93 -5.17 11.26
C THR A 89 19.86 -6.27 11.28
N ASN A 90 18.60 -5.90 11.03
CA ASN A 90 17.49 -6.87 10.97
C ASN A 90 17.61 -7.73 9.71
N THR A 91 17.68 -9.05 9.89
CA THR A 91 17.85 -10.07 8.83
C THR A 91 16.54 -10.66 8.33
N GLN A 92 15.39 -10.11 8.75
CA GLN A 92 14.10 -10.54 8.21
C GLN A 92 14.07 -10.32 6.68
N ASP A 93 13.44 -11.23 5.96
CA ASP A 93 13.23 -11.10 4.52
C ASP A 93 12.37 -9.87 4.18
N ARG A 94 12.71 -9.20 3.09
CA ARG A 94 11.89 -8.12 2.49
C ARG A 94 11.21 -8.68 1.25
N VAL A 95 9.91 -8.48 1.17
CA VAL A 95 9.17 -8.72 -0.07
C VAL A 95 9.04 -7.39 -0.80
N VAL A 96 9.61 -7.31 -1.99
CA VAL A 96 9.50 -6.12 -2.84
C VAL A 96 8.47 -6.38 -3.93
N THR A 97 7.51 -5.48 -4.05
CA THR A 97 6.44 -5.52 -5.05
C THR A 97 6.65 -4.41 -6.08
N PHE A 98 6.55 -4.77 -7.34
CA PHE A 98 6.55 -3.86 -8.49
C PHE A 98 5.11 -3.68 -8.96
N LEU A 99 4.65 -2.46 -9.09
CA LEU A 99 3.26 -2.14 -9.35
C LEU A 99 3.12 -1.06 -10.42
N ALA A 100 2.34 -1.34 -11.45
CA ALA A 100 1.93 -0.34 -12.43
C ALA A 100 0.68 0.38 -11.91
N GLY A 101 0.80 1.67 -11.57
CA GLY A 101 -0.26 2.49 -11.00
C GLY A 101 0.00 2.93 -9.55
N ASN A 102 -1.01 3.53 -8.91
CA ASN A 102 -0.91 4.14 -7.59
C ASN A 102 -1.52 3.33 -6.45
N ALA A 103 -2.43 2.43 -6.75
CA ALA A 103 -3.10 1.65 -5.71
C ALA A 103 -2.15 0.55 -5.18
N LEU A 104 -2.11 0.42 -3.86
CA LEU A 104 -1.23 -0.51 -3.15
C LEU A 104 -1.94 -1.82 -2.85
N PRO A 105 -1.32 -2.99 -3.12
CA PRO A 105 -1.93 -4.27 -2.84
C PRO A 105 -1.94 -4.56 -1.32
N PHE A 106 -3.06 -5.04 -0.84
CA PHE A 106 -3.17 -5.67 0.47
C PHE A 106 -3.30 -7.19 0.28
N THR A 107 -2.24 -7.91 0.62
CA THR A 107 -2.09 -9.32 0.24
C THR A 107 -3.05 -10.26 0.96
N SER A 108 -3.63 -9.84 2.09
CA SER A 108 -4.53 -10.68 2.89
C SER A 108 -5.89 -10.88 2.23
N ASN A 109 -6.40 -9.88 1.47
CA ASN A 109 -7.66 -9.99 0.73
C ASN A 109 -7.48 -9.93 -0.79
N GLY A 110 -6.30 -9.55 -1.27
CA GLY A 110 -5.99 -9.40 -2.70
C GLY A 110 -6.51 -8.11 -3.33
N HIS A 111 -7.01 -7.17 -2.53
CA HIS A 111 -7.53 -5.88 -2.99
C HIS A 111 -6.41 -4.83 -3.04
N TYR A 112 -6.70 -3.70 -3.69
CA TYR A 112 -5.78 -2.57 -3.83
C TYR A 112 -6.43 -1.33 -3.24
N TYR A 113 -5.60 -0.48 -2.59
CA TYR A 113 -6.06 0.71 -1.89
C TYR A 113 -5.24 1.93 -2.31
N GLU A 114 -5.89 3.07 -2.47
CA GLU A 114 -5.20 4.34 -2.60
C GLU A 114 -5.95 5.46 -1.86
N PHE A 115 -5.19 6.42 -1.32
CA PHE A 115 -5.76 7.66 -0.81
C PHE A 115 -5.78 8.71 -1.91
N LYS A 116 -6.97 9.23 -2.22
CA LYS A 116 -7.17 10.33 -3.17
C LYS A 116 -7.26 11.64 -2.43
N VAL A 117 -6.32 12.54 -2.70
CA VAL A 117 -6.37 13.91 -2.17
C VAL A 117 -7.46 14.69 -2.91
N ALA A 118 -8.44 15.17 -2.15
CA ALA A 118 -9.55 16.00 -2.62
C ALA A 118 -10.10 16.83 -1.45
N SER A 119 -9.45 17.95 -1.16
CA SER A 119 -9.77 18.76 0.02
C SER A 119 -11.20 19.28 -0.01
N GLY A 120 -11.95 19.07 1.07
CA GLY A 120 -13.33 19.52 1.22
C GLY A 120 -14.36 18.77 0.38
N ILE A 121 -14.00 17.64 -0.24
CA ILE A 121 -14.96 16.81 -0.99
C ILE A 121 -16.05 16.28 -0.06
N SER A 122 -17.31 16.30 -0.51
CA SER A 122 -18.41 15.65 0.22
C SER A 122 -18.30 14.12 0.15
N TRP A 123 -18.93 13.41 1.08
CA TRP A 123 -18.95 11.95 1.03
C TRP A 123 -19.60 11.41 -0.24
N THR A 124 -20.71 12.03 -0.66
CA THR A 124 -21.44 11.64 -1.89
C THR A 124 -20.59 11.84 -3.14
N ASP A 125 -19.89 12.98 -3.24
CA ASP A 125 -19.00 13.25 -4.37
C ASP A 125 -17.79 12.32 -4.35
N ALA A 126 -17.25 12.02 -3.16
CA ALA A 126 -16.16 11.06 -3.00
C ALA A 126 -16.58 9.64 -3.45
N LYS A 127 -17.80 9.21 -3.11
CA LYS A 127 -18.39 7.96 -3.58
C LYS A 127 -18.48 7.92 -5.11
N ILE A 128 -19.06 8.94 -5.72
CA ILE A 128 -19.17 9.05 -7.18
C ILE A 128 -17.78 9.07 -7.83
N ALA A 129 -16.85 9.82 -7.26
CA ALA A 129 -15.48 9.91 -7.76
C ALA A 129 -14.75 8.55 -7.68
N ALA A 130 -14.88 7.82 -6.57
CA ALA A 130 -14.32 6.49 -6.40
C ALA A 130 -14.90 5.49 -7.41
N GLU A 131 -16.22 5.51 -7.61
CA GLU A 131 -16.92 4.67 -8.59
C GLU A 131 -16.57 5.01 -10.05
N GLY A 132 -16.09 6.21 -10.31
CA GLY A 132 -15.57 6.63 -11.61
C GLY A 132 -14.15 6.15 -11.91
N LEU A 133 -13.45 5.60 -10.92
CA LEU A 133 -12.08 5.13 -11.06
C LEU A 133 -12.02 3.64 -11.44
N THR A 134 -10.96 3.29 -12.16
CA THR A 134 -10.61 1.90 -12.40
C THR A 134 -9.12 1.69 -12.16
N PHE A 135 -8.76 0.55 -11.61
CA PHE A 135 -7.38 0.13 -11.45
C PHE A 135 -7.22 -1.27 -12.05
N ASN A 136 -6.50 -1.33 -13.18
CA ASN A 136 -6.22 -2.59 -13.90
C ASN A 136 -7.49 -3.40 -14.26
N GLY A 137 -8.55 -2.69 -14.61
CA GLY A 137 -9.83 -3.30 -14.94
C GLY A 137 -10.74 -3.57 -13.74
N LEU A 138 -10.24 -3.38 -12.51
CA LEU A 138 -11.05 -3.44 -11.29
C LEU A 138 -11.79 -2.12 -11.10
N GLN A 139 -13.07 -2.18 -10.74
CA GLN A 139 -13.89 -1.02 -10.40
C GLN A 139 -13.49 -0.46 -9.04
N GLY A 140 -13.30 0.86 -8.94
CA GLY A 140 -13.09 1.54 -7.67
C GLY A 140 -14.40 1.77 -6.89
N TYR A 141 -14.27 1.84 -5.57
CA TYR A 141 -15.36 2.22 -4.65
C TYR A 141 -14.75 2.83 -3.37
N LEU A 142 -15.54 3.54 -2.57
CA LEU A 142 -15.07 3.96 -1.23
C LEU A 142 -14.78 2.71 -0.40
N ALA A 143 -13.61 2.65 0.23
CA ALA A 143 -13.13 1.46 0.90
C ALA A 143 -14.08 0.96 2.00
N THR A 144 -14.19 -0.35 2.12
CA THR A 144 -14.85 -1.06 3.22
C THR A 144 -13.79 -1.76 4.05
N ILE A 145 -13.83 -1.62 5.37
CA ILE A 145 -12.75 -2.06 6.25
C ILE A 145 -13.23 -3.20 7.13
N THR A 146 -12.82 -4.40 6.80
CA THR A 146 -13.37 -5.62 7.37
C THR A 146 -12.48 -6.31 8.41
N SER A 147 -11.23 -5.85 8.56
CA SER A 147 -10.29 -6.41 9.53
C SER A 147 -9.36 -5.36 10.14
N ALA A 148 -8.73 -5.70 11.27
CA ALA A 148 -7.76 -4.84 11.94
C ALA A 148 -6.48 -4.67 11.11
N GLU A 149 -6.05 -5.71 10.41
CA GLU A 149 -4.89 -5.71 9.53
C GLU A 149 -5.11 -4.80 8.32
N GLU A 150 -6.28 -4.85 7.73
CA GLU A 150 -6.69 -3.97 6.64
C GLU A 150 -6.76 -2.51 7.09
N ASN A 151 -7.37 -2.26 8.25
CA ASN A 151 -7.40 -0.92 8.84
C ASN A 151 -5.99 -0.37 9.07
N ALA A 152 -5.09 -1.16 9.62
CA ALA A 152 -3.70 -0.75 9.86
C ALA A 152 -2.96 -0.48 8.55
N PHE A 153 -3.18 -1.28 7.52
CA PHE A 153 -2.62 -1.07 6.19
C PHE A 153 -3.11 0.24 5.59
N VAL A 154 -4.42 0.47 5.52
CA VAL A 154 -5.03 1.69 4.98
C VAL A 154 -4.58 2.91 5.78
N ALA A 155 -4.62 2.86 7.13
CA ALA A 155 -4.20 3.94 8.00
C ALA A 155 -2.75 4.36 7.75
N SER A 156 -1.84 3.42 7.46
CA SER A 156 -0.44 3.72 7.15
C SER A 156 -0.24 4.49 5.84
N LYS A 157 -1.27 4.60 4.99
CA LYS A 157 -1.22 5.23 3.66
C LYS A 157 -2.04 6.52 3.58
N LEU A 158 -2.71 6.90 4.66
CA LEU A 158 -3.47 8.14 4.69
C LEU A 158 -2.57 9.36 4.51
N ALA A 159 -2.99 10.27 3.66
CA ALA A 159 -2.36 11.60 3.50
C ALA A 159 -3.17 12.70 4.20
N GLY A 160 -4.07 12.34 5.10
CA GLY A 160 -4.95 13.22 5.86
C GLY A 160 -6.21 12.50 6.31
N GLN A 161 -7.17 13.23 6.85
CA GLN A 161 -8.50 12.69 7.13
C GLN A 161 -9.23 12.40 5.82
N GLY A 162 -9.88 11.26 5.71
CA GLY A 162 -10.49 10.84 4.46
C GLY A 162 -11.72 9.96 4.63
N TRP A 163 -12.72 10.18 3.75
CA TRP A 163 -13.92 9.37 3.71
C TRP A 163 -13.62 7.91 3.39
N PHE A 164 -14.46 7.02 3.89
CA PHE A 164 -14.55 5.62 3.48
C PHE A 164 -16.02 5.18 3.38
N GLY A 165 -16.31 3.95 3.01
CA GLY A 165 -17.59 3.51 2.48
C GLY A 165 -18.68 3.21 3.52
N ALA A 166 -18.68 3.83 4.69
CA ALA A 166 -19.68 3.58 5.73
C ALA A 166 -20.59 4.79 5.97
N SER A 167 -21.87 4.51 6.25
CA SER A 167 -22.91 5.51 6.57
C SER A 167 -24.08 4.90 7.32
N ASP A 168 -24.77 5.70 8.13
CA ASP A 168 -26.07 5.40 8.71
C ASP A 168 -27.21 6.34 8.28
N ALA A 169 -26.96 7.19 7.27
CA ALA A 169 -27.94 8.13 6.69
C ALA A 169 -29.28 7.49 6.27
N ALA A 170 -29.31 6.20 5.97
CA ALA A 170 -30.54 5.50 5.60
C ALA A 170 -31.43 5.16 6.80
N VAL A 171 -30.81 4.80 7.93
CA VAL A 171 -31.46 4.52 9.21
C VAL A 171 -30.46 4.89 10.31
N GLU A 172 -30.80 5.92 11.04
CA GLU A 172 -30.03 6.48 12.15
C GLU A 172 -29.57 5.40 13.14
N ASN A 173 -28.29 5.44 13.50
CA ASN A 173 -27.60 4.46 14.34
C ASN A 173 -27.46 3.04 13.75
N GLU A 174 -27.76 2.81 12.47
CA GLU A 174 -27.51 1.56 11.76
C GLU A 174 -26.35 1.71 10.77
N TRP A 175 -25.12 1.69 11.26
CA TRP A 175 -23.93 1.84 10.41
C TRP A 175 -23.75 0.66 9.46
N ARG A 176 -23.76 0.97 8.17
CA ARG A 176 -23.65 0.00 7.08
C ARG A 176 -22.52 0.34 6.12
N TRP A 177 -21.98 -0.68 5.53
CA TRP A 177 -21.18 -0.52 4.32
C TRP A 177 -22.10 -0.11 3.18
N MET A 178 -21.78 0.97 2.48
CA MET A 178 -22.61 1.54 1.40
C MET A 178 -22.03 1.27 0.02
N THR A 179 -20.85 0.66 -0.04
CA THR A 179 -20.05 0.45 -1.24
C THR A 179 -19.40 -0.92 -1.21
N GLY A 180 -18.76 -1.31 -2.32
CA GLY A 180 -17.99 -2.54 -2.39
C GLY A 180 -18.79 -3.83 -2.31
N PRO A 181 -18.10 -4.96 -2.14
CA PRO A 181 -18.72 -6.28 -2.00
C PRO A 181 -19.61 -6.39 -0.74
N GLU A 182 -19.30 -5.61 0.29
CA GLU A 182 -20.01 -5.57 1.59
C GLU A 182 -21.23 -4.67 1.60
N ALA A 183 -21.57 -4.01 0.49
CA ALA A 183 -22.66 -3.05 0.41
C ALA A 183 -23.98 -3.59 1.00
N GLY A 184 -24.60 -2.82 1.90
CA GLY A 184 -25.80 -3.19 2.64
C GLY A 184 -25.57 -3.92 3.97
N THR A 185 -24.35 -4.41 4.21
CA THR A 185 -24.02 -5.13 5.46
C THR A 185 -23.92 -4.16 6.63
N GLN A 186 -24.72 -4.37 7.65
CA GLN A 186 -24.63 -3.63 8.90
C GLN A 186 -23.50 -4.19 9.77
N PHE A 187 -22.61 -3.32 10.26
CA PHE A 187 -21.48 -3.71 11.10
C PHE A 187 -21.53 -3.12 12.52
N TRP A 188 -22.28 -2.03 12.71
CA TRP A 188 -22.42 -1.37 14.02
C TRP A 188 -23.85 -0.91 14.26
N GLN A 189 -24.29 -0.96 15.53
CA GLN A 189 -25.60 -0.48 15.99
C GLN A 189 -25.43 0.46 17.16
N GLY A 190 -25.94 1.67 17.04
CA GLY A 190 -25.96 2.67 18.10
C GLY A 190 -24.86 3.71 18.00
N LEU A 191 -24.81 4.58 19.01
CA LEU A 191 -23.76 5.60 19.20
C LEU A 191 -22.48 4.97 19.79
N SER A 192 -21.65 5.77 20.45
CA SER A 192 -20.37 5.33 21.04
C SER A 192 -20.49 4.22 22.08
N ASN A 193 -21.66 4.06 22.68
CA ASN A 193 -22.00 2.96 23.60
C ASN A 193 -22.70 1.80 22.89
N GLY A 194 -22.74 1.81 21.58
CA GLY A 194 -23.32 0.78 20.73
C GLY A 194 -22.54 -0.53 20.72
N SER A 195 -22.86 -1.40 19.77
CA SER A 195 -22.25 -2.72 19.66
C SER A 195 -22.05 -3.15 18.22
N VAL A 196 -21.06 -4.02 18.01
CA VAL A 196 -20.85 -4.67 16.71
C VAL A 196 -22.03 -5.58 16.35
N VAL A 197 -22.37 -5.61 15.07
CA VAL A 197 -23.35 -6.52 14.50
C VAL A 197 -22.63 -7.68 13.82
N GLY A 198 -23.08 -8.89 14.11
CA GLY A 198 -22.54 -10.11 13.49
C GLY A 198 -21.06 -10.41 13.80
N GLY A 199 -20.46 -9.78 14.81
CA GLY A 199 -19.04 -9.95 15.14
C GLY A 199 -18.09 -9.29 14.14
N LEU A 200 -18.60 -8.34 13.32
CA LEU A 200 -17.84 -7.65 12.30
C LEU A 200 -16.87 -6.63 12.90
N TYR A 201 -15.85 -6.26 12.14
CA TYR A 201 -14.82 -5.32 12.58
C TYR A 201 -15.36 -3.87 12.67
N ASN A 202 -14.87 -3.14 13.66
CA ASN A 202 -15.00 -1.68 13.77
C ASN A 202 -13.73 -1.07 14.39
N ASN A 203 -13.51 0.22 14.18
CA ASN A 203 -12.38 0.92 14.77
C ASN A 203 -12.71 2.36 15.18
N TRP A 204 -13.95 2.59 15.65
CA TRP A 204 -14.38 3.90 16.13
C TRP A 204 -13.39 4.50 17.14
N ALA A 205 -13.20 5.80 17.08
CA ALA A 205 -12.43 6.53 18.10
C ALA A 205 -13.20 6.52 19.44
N THR A 206 -12.50 6.84 20.50
CA THR A 206 -13.15 6.95 21.84
C THR A 206 -14.20 8.05 21.82
N GLY A 207 -15.44 7.68 22.08
CA GLY A 207 -16.58 8.59 22.08
C GLY A 207 -17.36 8.62 20.77
N GLU A 208 -16.91 7.86 19.74
CA GLU A 208 -17.57 7.80 18.42
C GLU A 208 -18.22 6.44 18.17
N PRO A 209 -19.23 6.38 17.28
CA PRO A 209 -19.93 7.50 16.64
C PRO A 209 -20.77 8.30 17.65
N ASN A 210 -20.87 9.62 17.50
CA ASN A 210 -21.52 10.48 18.47
C ASN A 210 -22.72 11.30 17.92
N ASN A 211 -22.90 11.33 16.60
CA ASN A 211 -23.92 12.08 15.87
C ASN A 211 -24.00 13.58 16.27
N ALA A 212 -22.85 14.23 16.42
CA ALA A 212 -22.77 15.62 16.88
C ALA A 212 -23.21 16.61 15.78
N GLY A 213 -24.50 16.84 15.67
CA GLY A 213 -25.07 17.76 14.69
C GLY A 213 -25.43 17.10 13.36
N ASP A 214 -25.90 15.87 13.38
CA ASP A 214 -26.32 15.10 12.20
C ASP A 214 -25.13 14.59 11.38
N GLU A 215 -24.43 13.56 11.92
CA GLU A 215 -23.18 13.01 11.37
C GLU A 215 -23.40 11.59 10.84
N ASP A 216 -23.76 11.50 9.56
CA ASP A 216 -24.17 10.25 8.92
C ASP A 216 -23.04 9.52 8.17
N TYR A 217 -21.82 10.06 8.09
CA TYR A 217 -20.78 9.56 7.17
C TYR A 217 -19.47 9.32 7.89
N ALA A 218 -18.91 8.13 7.72
CA ALA A 218 -17.68 7.77 8.38
C ALA A 218 -16.42 8.21 7.64
N HIS A 219 -15.43 8.68 8.39
CA HIS A 219 -14.12 9.01 7.89
C HIS A 219 -12.99 8.49 8.78
N PHE A 220 -11.82 8.35 8.20
CA PHE A 220 -10.59 8.12 8.96
C PHE A 220 -10.08 9.43 9.59
N LEU A 221 -9.77 9.37 10.87
CA LEU A 221 -8.85 10.29 11.50
C LEU A 221 -7.41 9.94 11.07
N THR A 222 -6.49 10.88 11.18
CA THR A 222 -5.06 10.65 10.88
C THR A 222 -4.39 9.59 11.78
N SER A 223 -5.03 9.25 12.89
CA SER A 223 -4.64 8.15 13.78
C SER A 223 -5.02 6.76 13.26
N GLY A 224 -5.79 6.67 12.17
CA GLY A 224 -6.37 5.43 11.68
C GLY A 224 -7.62 4.97 12.43
N LYS A 225 -8.11 5.74 13.41
CA LYS A 225 -9.41 5.56 14.04
C LYS A 225 -10.51 6.17 13.17
N TRP A 226 -11.77 5.80 13.42
CA TRP A 226 -12.93 6.27 12.69
C TRP A 226 -13.72 7.29 13.49
N ASN A 227 -14.33 8.22 12.78
CA ASN A 227 -15.26 9.20 13.31
C ASN A 227 -16.45 9.32 12.34
N ASP A 228 -17.63 9.64 12.86
CA ASP A 228 -18.78 10.07 12.07
C ASP A 228 -18.70 11.57 11.81
N TYR A 229 -19.22 12.02 10.67
CA TYR A 229 -19.13 13.41 10.26
C TYR A 229 -20.30 13.80 9.36
N PRO A 230 -20.67 15.10 9.31
CA PRO A 230 -21.67 15.59 8.37
C PRO A 230 -21.24 15.36 6.92
N LEU A 231 -22.19 15.36 5.99
CA LEU A 231 -21.99 15.12 4.56
C LEU A 231 -20.82 15.91 3.94
N SER A 232 -20.57 17.12 4.41
CA SER A 232 -19.57 18.02 3.83
C SER A 232 -18.90 18.87 4.92
N VAL A 233 -17.61 18.72 5.08
CA VAL A 233 -16.79 19.45 6.05
C VAL A 233 -15.44 19.80 5.48
N GLY A 234 -14.97 21.03 5.76
CA GLY A 234 -13.71 21.54 5.22
C GLY A 234 -12.43 20.87 5.76
N SER A 235 -12.54 20.06 6.83
CA SER A 235 -11.39 19.35 7.41
C SER A 235 -11.04 18.04 6.71
N ILE A 236 -11.88 17.55 5.81
CA ILE A 236 -11.59 16.36 5.01
C ILE A 236 -10.55 16.71 3.93
N GLN A 237 -9.48 15.91 3.85
CA GLN A 237 -8.41 16.07 2.87
C GLN A 237 -8.58 15.16 1.66
N GLY A 238 -9.44 14.13 1.75
CA GLY A 238 -9.64 13.20 0.64
C GLY A 238 -10.50 12.01 0.99
N TYR A 239 -10.26 10.90 0.32
CA TYR A 239 -11.01 9.66 0.50
C TYR A 239 -10.16 8.44 0.15
N VAL A 240 -10.53 7.30 0.71
CA VAL A 240 -9.89 6.01 0.43
C VAL A 240 -10.66 5.27 -0.63
N VAL A 241 -9.98 4.90 -1.72
CA VAL A 241 -10.53 4.05 -2.77
C VAL A 241 -10.00 2.65 -2.59
N GLU A 242 -10.88 1.69 -2.73
CA GLU A 242 -10.58 0.26 -2.79
C GLU A 242 -10.94 -0.28 -4.17
N TYR A 243 -10.18 -1.28 -4.65
CA TYR A 243 -10.39 -1.97 -5.91
C TYR A 243 -10.26 -3.48 -5.68
N GLY A 244 -11.21 -4.24 -6.13
CA GLY A 244 -11.23 -5.70 -6.00
C GLY A 244 -12.41 -6.23 -5.19
N GLY A 245 -12.60 -7.55 -5.22
CA GLY A 245 -13.65 -8.24 -4.48
C GLY A 245 -15.05 -8.16 -5.08
N MET A 246 -15.26 -7.37 -6.13
CA MET A 246 -16.56 -7.29 -6.81
C MET A 246 -16.85 -8.55 -7.61
N ALA A 247 -18.13 -8.95 -7.65
CA ALA A 247 -18.57 -10.05 -8.48
C ALA A 247 -18.20 -9.76 -9.96
N ASN A 248 -17.48 -10.67 -10.59
CA ASN A 248 -16.95 -10.57 -11.96
C ASN A 248 -15.68 -9.72 -12.12
N ASP A 249 -15.01 -9.36 -11.08
CA ASP A 249 -13.68 -8.77 -11.21
C ASP A 249 -12.77 -9.70 -12.02
N PRO A 250 -11.98 -9.14 -12.97
CA PRO A 250 -11.04 -9.94 -13.71
C PRO A 250 -9.97 -10.52 -12.77
N CYS A 251 -9.64 -11.80 -12.95
CA CYS A 251 -8.48 -12.41 -12.29
C CYS A 251 -7.20 -11.79 -12.84
N ILE A 252 -6.71 -10.70 -12.23
CA ILE A 252 -5.52 -9.98 -12.69
C ILE A 252 -4.42 -10.15 -11.66
N SER A 253 -3.29 -10.72 -12.08
CA SER A 253 -2.03 -10.62 -11.38
C SER A 253 -1.13 -9.63 -12.13
N ILE A 254 -1.03 -8.40 -11.63
CA ILE A 254 -0.25 -7.32 -12.25
C ILE A 254 0.90 -6.83 -11.37
N SER A 255 1.12 -7.49 -10.25
CA SER A 255 2.31 -7.29 -9.43
C SER A 255 3.24 -8.47 -9.58
N ASP A 256 4.51 -8.21 -9.86
CA ASP A 256 5.57 -9.18 -9.62
C ASP A 256 6.19 -8.90 -8.25
N THR A 257 6.52 -9.96 -7.53
CA THR A 257 7.14 -9.87 -6.21
C THR A 257 8.49 -10.55 -6.19
N LYS A 258 9.44 -9.90 -5.52
CA LYS A 258 10.77 -10.45 -5.30
C LYS A 258 11.08 -10.50 -3.82
N THR A 259 11.43 -11.67 -3.31
CA THR A 259 11.94 -11.80 -1.95
C THR A 259 13.41 -11.41 -1.90
N VAL A 260 13.77 -10.50 -1.02
CA VAL A 260 15.16 -10.11 -0.74
C VAL A 260 15.54 -10.65 0.63
N THR A 261 16.38 -11.67 0.63
CA THR A 261 16.90 -12.26 1.87
C THR A 261 18.11 -11.46 2.33
N VAL A 262 18.04 -10.86 3.50
CA VAL A 262 19.08 -9.99 4.06
C VAL A 262 19.99 -10.80 4.98
N PHE A 263 21.28 -10.74 4.72
CA PHE A 263 22.31 -11.34 5.57
C PHE A 263 23.17 -10.25 6.23
N ASN A 264 23.34 -10.36 7.52
CA ASN A 264 24.20 -9.47 8.30
C ASN A 264 25.45 -10.26 8.72
N TYR A 265 26.53 -10.11 7.96
CA TYR A 265 27.79 -10.69 8.33
C TYR A 265 28.64 -9.64 9.07
N PRO A 266 29.27 -10.00 10.21
CA PRO A 266 30.24 -9.12 10.83
C PRO A 266 31.39 -8.86 9.83
N VAL A 267 31.69 -7.57 9.62
CA VAL A 267 32.88 -7.19 8.84
C VAL A 267 34.09 -7.60 9.65
N VAL A 268 34.77 -8.66 9.22
CA VAL A 268 36.06 -9.03 9.81
C VAL A 268 37.11 -8.07 9.23
N THR A 269 37.39 -7.01 9.98
CA THR A 269 38.56 -6.17 9.70
C THR A 269 39.80 -6.90 10.18
N GLY A 270 40.49 -7.54 9.25
CA GLY A 270 41.83 -8.07 9.52
C GLY A 270 42.84 -6.93 9.74
N PRO A 271 43.96 -7.18 10.41
CA PRO A 271 44.96 -6.15 10.74
C PRO A 271 45.61 -5.48 9.53
N ASN A 272 45.31 -5.87 8.30
CA ASN A 272 45.91 -5.40 7.07
C ASN A 272 44.91 -4.90 6.03
N ASN A 273 43.84 -4.25 6.42
CA ASN A 273 42.97 -3.45 5.53
C ASN A 273 42.71 -4.04 4.10
N SER A 274 42.90 -5.35 3.94
CA SER A 274 42.52 -6.05 2.72
C SER A 274 41.08 -6.46 2.84
N THR A 275 40.18 -5.80 2.09
CA THR A 275 38.86 -6.26 1.78
C THR A 275 38.95 -7.58 1.02
N ALA A 276 39.35 -8.63 1.71
CA ALA A 276 39.34 -9.98 1.16
C ALA A 276 37.89 -10.38 0.96
N THR A 277 37.50 -10.39 -0.27
CA THR A 277 36.25 -10.84 -0.82
C THR A 277 35.79 -12.15 -0.18
N THR A 278 34.94 -12.05 0.79
CA THR A 278 34.28 -13.16 1.46
C THR A 278 33.30 -13.93 0.56
N ALA A 279 33.10 -13.52 -0.66
CA ALA A 279 32.28 -14.22 -1.66
C ALA A 279 32.70 -15.71 -1.84
N TRP A 280 33.97 -16.03 -1.64
CA TRP A 280 34.46 -17.39 -1.79
C TRP A 280 34.19 -18.32 -0.59
N SER A 281 34.13 -17.79 0.62
CA SER A 281 33.82 -18.55 1.82
C SER A 281 32.33 -18.85 1.96
N ILE A 282 31.47 -17.97 1.45
CA ILE A 282 30.01 -18.15 1.45
C ILE A 282 29.60 -19.31 0.54
N SER A 283 30.21 -19.42 -0.63
CA SER A 283 29.95 -20.50 -1.59
C SER A 283 30.30 -21.89 -1.04
N LYS A 284 31.30 -22.02 -0.16
CA LYS A 284 31.65 -23.29 0.48
C LYS A 284 30.72 -23.67 1.63
N LYS A 285 30.22 -22.72 2.41
CA LYS A 285 29.29 -23.01 3.51
C LYS A 285 27.89 -23.41 3.03
N MET A 286 27.43 -22.86 1.93
CA MET A 286 26.13 -23.25 1.37
C MET A 286 26.11 -24.68 0.79
N LYS A 287 27.26 -25.25 0.40
CA LYS A 287 27.32 -26.64 -0.04
C LYS A 287 27.29 -27.66 1.12
N GLN A 288 27.42 -27.24 2.38
CA GLN A 288 27.35 -28.11 3.56
C GLN A 288 25.98 -28.14 4.23
N ILE A 289 25.02 -27.39 3.77
CA ILE A 289 23.64 -27.31 4.33
C ILE A 289 22.62 -27.96 3.38
N ARG A 290 23.09 -28.79 2.46
CA ARG A 290 22.21 -29.65 1.64
C ARG A 290 22.30 -31.09 2.09
#